data_722ef77c93afb87611d8b708d9d85d07
#
_entry.id   722ef77c93afb87611d8b708d9d85d07
#
_cell.length_a   1.000
_cell.length_b   1.000
_cell.length_c   1.000
_cell.angle_alpha   90.00
_cell.angle_beta   90.00
_cell.angle_gamma   90.00
#
_symmetry.space_group_name_H-M   'P 1'
#
loop_
_entity.id
_entity.type
_entity.pdbx_description
1 polymer ?
#
loop_
_entity_poly.entity_id
_entity_poly.type
_entity_poly.pdbx_seq_one_letter_code
_entity_poly.pdbx_strand_id
1 'polypeptide(L)'
;MSKNIREININQIKIHDPFWSAMQHRMTDTVIPFQEKVLNDEVPGVEKSHAIENFRIAAGLSEGEFYGMVFQDSDVAKWLEGVAYSLAVKPDNELEARADEIIDIIEKAQQPDGYLDTFFIVKEPEHRWQNLQECHELYCAGHMMEAGVAYYQTTGKDKLLHVVERLADHIISMFGEDKEPGIPGHQEVE
;
A
#
# COMPACT_ATOMS: atom_id res chain seq x y z
N MET A 1 -30.96 -6.92 -22.55
CA MET A 1 -30.32 -8.02 -21.81
C MET A 1 -28.99 -7.48 -21.27
N SER A 2 -28.90 -7.17 -19.98
CA SER A 2 -27.64 -6.83 -19.34
C SER A 2 -26.74 -8.08 -19.36
N LYS A 3 -25.66 -8.05 -20.10
CA LYS A 3 -24.61 -9.06 -19.99
C LYS A 3 -23.99 -8.87 -18.60
N ASN A 4 -24.22 -9.81 -17.69
CA ASN A 4 -23.48 -9.86 -16.43
C ASN A 4 -22.00 -10.13 -16.76
N ILE A 5 -21.23 -9.06 -16.92
CA ILE A 5 -19.79 -9.15 -16.97
C ILE A 5 -19.34 -9.43 -15.53
N ARG A 6 -18.75 -10.60 -15.29
CA ARG A 6 -18.14 -10.94 -14.01
C ARG A 6 -16.64 -10.79 -14.15
N GLU A 7 -16.05 -10.13 -13.19
CA GLU A 7 -14.60 -10.13 -13.01
C GLU A 7 -14.10 -11.55 -12.79
N ILE A 8 -13.00 -11.91 -13.42
CA ILE A 8 -12.34 -13.20 -13.22
C ILE A 8 -11.36 -13.02 -12.06
N ASN A 9 -11.52 -13.84 -11.03
CA ASN A 9 -10.59 -13.84 -9.90
C ASN A 9 -9.17 -14.18 -10.39
N ILE A 10 -8.18 -13.40 -9.97
CA ILE A 10 -6.78 -13.54 -10.41
C ILE A 10 -6.21 -14.93 -10.10
N ASN A 11 -6.65 -15.59 -9.03
CA ASN A 11 -6.28 -16.96 -8.69
C ASN A 11 -6.71 -18.01 -9.73
N GLN A 12 -7.61 -17.65 -10.65
CA GLN A 12 -8.08 -18.51 -11.73
C GLN A 12 -7.30 -18.33 -13.03
N ILE A 13 -6.41 -17.34 -13.09
CA ILE A 13 -5.64 -17.00 -14.28
C ILE A 13 -4.26 -17.67 -14.17
N LYS A 14 -3.87 -18.40 -15.21
CA LYS A 14 -2.54 -19.00 -15.31
C LYS A 14 -1.88 -18.63 -16.62
N ILE A 15 -0.66 -18.17 -16.55
CA ILE A 15 0.17 -17.84 -17.71
C ILE A 15 1.02 -19.06 -18.06
N HIS A 16 0.96 -19.48 -19.33
CA HIS A 16 1.72 -20.62 -19.86
C HIS A 16 2.71 -20.22 -20.96
N ASP A 17 2.89 -18.92 -21.16
CA ASP A 17 3.84 -18.39 -22.11
C ASP A 17 5.27 -18.45 -21.53
N PRO A 18 6.30 -18.96 -22.26
CA PRO A 18 7.64 -19.12 -21.73
C PRO A 18 8.30 -17.79 -21.29
N PHE A 19 8.02 -16.69 -21.99
CA PHE A 19 8.58 -15.38 -21.66
C PHE A 19 7.92 -14.81 -20.37
N TRP A 20 6.58 -14.76 -20.35
CA TRP A 20 5.87 -14.18 -19.21
C TRP A 20 5.95 -15.05 -17.95
N SER A 21 5.98 -16.38 -18.08
CA SER A 21 6.21 -17.28 -16.93
C SER A 21 7.61 -17.04 -16.33
N ALA A 22 8.63 -16.83 -17.15
CA ALA A 22 9.99 -16.51 -16.67
C ALA A 22 10.01 -15.15 -15.93
N MET A 23 9.25 -14.14 -16.40
CA MET A 23 9.13 -12.84 -15.74
C MET A 23 8.40 -12.98 -14.39
N GLN A 24 7.29 -13.73 -14.34
CA GLN A 24 6.58 -14.00 -13.09
C GLN A 24 7.51 -14.66 -12.06
N HIS A 25 8.23 -15.70 -12.42
CA HIS A 25 9.18 -16.37 -11.51
C HIS A 25 10.27 -15.40 -11.02
N ARG A 26 10.77 -14.53 -11.88
CA ARG A 26 11.75 -13.50 -11.47
C ARG A 26 11.15 -12.54 -10.44
N MET A 27 9.89 -12.11 -10.62
CA MET A 27 9.21 -11.26 -9.65
C MET A 27 9.03 -11.98 -8.32
N THR A 28 8.49 -13.21 -8.33
CA THR A 28 8.20 -13.96 -7.11
C THR A 28 9.47 -14.39 -6.35
N ASP A 29 10.49 -14.85 -7.07
CA ASP A 29 11.64 -15.51 -6.45
C ASP A 29 12.81 -14.54 -6.17
N THR A 30 12.81 -13.36 -6.78
CA THR A 30 13.93 -12.42 -6.67
C THR A 30 13.51 -10.99 -6.34
N VAL A 31 12.62 -10.39 -7.13
CA VAL A 31 12.36 -8.94 -7.03
C VAL A 31 11.60 -8.62 -5.74
N ILE A 32 10.49 -9.29 -5.48
CA ILE A 32 9.66 -9.05 -4.29
C ILE A 32 10.44 -9.29 -2.99
N PRO A 33 11.18 -10.43 -2.82
CA PRO A 33 12.01 -10.62 -1.63
C PRO A 33 13.17 -9.62 -1.49
N PHE A 34 13.73 -9.14 -2.61
CA PHE A 34 14.77 -8.12 -2.56
C PHE A 34 14.21 -6.75 -2.16
N GLN A 35 13.08 -6.35 -2.74
CA GLN A 35 12.41 -5.11 -2.38
C GLN A 35 12.00 -5.07 -0.91
N GLU A 36 11.51 -6.17 -0.35
CA GLU A 36 11.23 -6.28 1.09
C GLU A 36 12.44 -5.89 1.93
N LYS A 37 13.63 -6.40 1.59
CA LYS A 37 14.86 -6.04 2.29
C LYS A 37 15.24 -4.58 2.13
N VAL A 38 15.00 -3.98 0.95
CA VAL A 38 15.22 -2.55 0.73
C VAL A 38 14.28 -1.72 1.59
N LEU A 39 12.99 -2.05 1.62
CA LEU A 39 11.98 -1.35 2.42
C LEU A 39 12.21 -1.47 3.94
N ASN A 40 12.87 -2.56 4.38
CA ASN A 40 13.30 -2.77 5.77
C ASN A 40 14.73 -2.23 6.06
N ASP A 41 15.37 -1.54 5.12
CA ASP A 41 16.74 -1.00 5.28
C ASP A 41 17.82 -2.06 5.53
N GLU A 42 17.62 -3.29 5.08
CA GLU A 42 18.48 -4.44 5.34
C GLU A 42 19.56 -4.68 4.28
N VAL A 43 19.57 -3.91 3.19
CA VAL A 43 20.52 -4.13 2.09
C VAL A 43 21.80 -3.31 2.30
N PRO A 44 22.98 -3.93 2.57
CA PRO A 44 24.22 -3.21 2.78
C PRO A 44 24.64 -2.40 1.54
N GLY A 45 25.03 -1.14 1.76
CA GLY A 45 25.54 -0.26 0.70
C GLY A 45 24.46 0.36 -0.19
N VAL A 46 23.20 0.09 0.06
CA VAL A 46 22.04 0.78 -0.55
C VAL A 46 21.60 1.90 0.39
N GLU A 47 21.19 3.02 -0.17
CA GLU A 47 20.57 4.10 0.61
C GLU A 47 19.31 3.58 1.29
N LYS A 48 19.14 3.94 2.56
CA LYS A 48 17.99 3.50 3.35
C LYS A 48 16.72 4.19 2.88
N SER A 49 15.66 3.42 2.69
CA SER A 49 14.37 3.98 2.30
C SER A 49 13.54 4.48 3.48
N HIS A 50 13.72 3.84 4.65
CA HIS A 50 12.92 4.02 5.85
C HIS A 50 11.40 3.82 5.65
N ALA A 51 10.98 3.25 4.54
CA ALA A 51 9.56 3.18 4.20
C ALA A 51 8.74 2.44 5.26
N ILE A 52 9.18 1.25 5.69
CA ILE A 52 8.50 0.49 6.76
C ILE A 52 8.76 1.13 8.13
N GLU A 53 9.95 1.72 8.34
CA GLU A 53 10.29 2.39 9.60
C GLU A 53 9.41 3.62 9.85
N ASN A 54 9.07 4.40 8.81
CA ASN A 54 8.12 5.50 8.92
C ASN A 54 6.75 5.04 9.45
N PHE A 55 6.26 3.88 8.99
CA PHE A 55 5.04 3.28 9.55
C PHE A 55 5.22 2.85 11.01
N ARG A 56 6.38 2.29 11.40
CA ARG A 56 6.65 1.94 12.82
C ARG A 56 6.65 3.18 13.70
N ILE A 57 7.25 4.27 13.25
CA ILE A 57 7.27 5.56 13.97
C ILE A 57 5.85 6.10 14.09
N ALA A 58 5.08 6.14 12.99
CA ALA A 58 3.69 6.59 12.99
C ALA A 58 2.79 5.74 13.90
N ALA A 59 3.08 4.45 14.04
CA ALA A 59 2.40 3.51 14.92
C ALA A 59 2.84 3.61 16.39
N GLY A 60 3.85 4.43 16.73
CA GLY A 60 4.45 4.49 18.07
C GLY A 60 5.21 3.24 18.49
N LEU A 61 5.62 2.41 17.53
CA LEU A 61 6.42 1.20 17.75
C LEU A 61 7.93 1.47 17.72
N SER A 62 8.34 2.61 17.21
CA SER A 62 9.72 3.08 17.14
C SER A 62 9.76 4.58 17.39
N GLU A 63 10.90 5.08 17.85
CA GLU A 63 11.16 6.51 18.02
C GLU A 63 12.02 7.00 16.87
N GLY A 64 11.73 8.19 16.32
CA GLY A 64 12.49 8.77 15.23
C GLY A 64 11.76 9.90 14.52
N GLU A 65 12.35 10.33 13.42
CA GLU A 65 11.77 11.33 12.51
C GLU A 65 11.42 10.66 11.19
N PHE A 66 10.47 11.23 10.45
CA PHE A 66 10.17 10.81 9.09
C PHE A 66 11.38 11.02 8.18
N TYR A 67 11.67 10.04 7.34
CA TYR A 67 12.72 10.11 6.34
C TYR A 67 12.20 9.68 4.96
N GLY A 68 12.69 10.33 3.92
CA GLY A 68 12.39 10.01 2.53
C GLY A 68 11.48 11.02 1.85
N MET A 69 10.84 10.58 0.79
CA MET A 69 9.94 11.41 -0.01
C MET A 69 8.54 11.46 0.61
N VAL A 70 7.82 12.56 0.43
CA VAL A 70 6.46 12.76 0.93
C VAL A 70 5.47 11.65 0.49
N PHE A 71 5.74 10.96 -0.61
CA PHE A 71 4.97 9.83 -1.13
C PHE A 71 5.56 8.45 -0.81
N GLN A 72 6.46 8.35 0.16
CA GLN A 72 7.19 7.12 0.52
C GLN A 72 6.27 5.95 0.88
N ASP A 73 5.11 6.22 1.46
CA ASP A 73 4.12 5.20 1.83
C ASP A 73 3.65 4.36 0.64
N SER A 74 3.63 4.96 -0.56
CA SER A 74 3.25 4.26 -1.79
C SER A 74 4.18 3.10 -2.14
N ASP A 75 5.45 3.12 -1.71
CA ASP A 75 6.39 2.03 -1.97
C ASP A 75 6.01 0.77 -1.19
N VAL A 76 5.54 0.94 0.06
CA VAL A 76 5.04 -0.19 0.87
C VAL A 76 3.73 -0.71 0.29
N ALA A 77 2.82 0.18 -0.11
CA ALA A 77 1.56 -0.19 -0.73
C ALA A 77 1.77 -1.01 -2.02
N LYS A 78 2.59 -0.55 -2.94
CA LYS A 78 2.94 -1.24 -4.18
C LYS A 78 3.63 -2.58 -3.94
N TRP A 79 4.46 -2.66 -2.91
CA TRP A 79 5.07 -3.93 -2.52
C TRP A 79 4.02 -4.92 -2.03
N LEU A 80 3.07 -4.51 -1.18
CA LEU A 80 1.97 -5.36 -0.70
C LEU A 80 1.07 -5.84 -1.84
N GLU A 81 0.75 -4.98 -2.80
CA GLU A 81 0.02 -5.34 -4.01
C GLU A 81 0.80 -6.39 -4.83
N GLY A 82 2.10 -6.16 -5.04
CA GLY A 82 3.00 -7.11 -5.70
C GLY A 82 3.07 -8.46 -4.98
N VAL A 83 3.09 -8.46 -3.63
CA VAL A 83 3.02 -9.67 -2.81
C VAL A 83 1.69 -10.40 -3.05
N ALA A 84 0.56 -9.69 -3.04
CA ALA A 84 -0.74 -10.27 -3.30
C ALA A 84 -0.77 -11.02 -4.63
N TYR A 85 -0.34 -10.38 -5.71
CA TYR A 85 -0.27 -11.03 -7.03
C TYR A 85 0.75 -12.17 -7.09
N SER A 86 1.85 -12.07 -6.35
CA SER A 86 2.82 -13.16 -6.23
C SER A 86 2.21 -14.40 -5.57
N LEU A 87 1.47 -14.21 -4.47
CA LEU A 87 0.78 -15.27 -3.76
C LEU A 87 -0.31 -15.95 -4.61
N ALA A 88 -0.99 -15.20 -5.49
CA ALA A 88 -1.94 -15.75 -6.44
C ALA A 88 -1.29 -16.69 -7.47
N VAL A 89 -0.03 -16.42 -7.85
CA VAL A 89 0.74 -17.25 -8.77
C VAL A 89 1.37 -18.45 -8.06
N LYS A 90 2.00 -18.21 -6.91
CA LYS A 90 2.74 -19.18 -6.13
C LYS A 90 2.48 -18.94 -4.64
N PRO A 91 1.62 -19.73 -4.00
CA PRO A 91 1.41 -19.64 -2.55
C PRO A 91 2.72 -19.78 -1.77
N ASP A 92 2.96 -18.87 -0.83
CA ASP A 92 4.15 -18.82 0.03
C ASP A 92 3.73 -18.32 1.42
N ASN A 93 3.62 -19.24 2.38
CA ASN A 93 3.15 -18.93 3.73
C ASN A 93 4.13 -18.03 4.51
N GLU A 94 5.43 -18.06 4.19
CA GLU A 94 6.42 -17.21 4.87
C GLU A 94 6.32 -15.76 4.34
N LEU A 95 6.19 -15.58 3.04
CA LEU A 95 5.96 -14.25 2.45
C LEU A 95 4.63 -13.67 2.93
N GLU A 96 3.57 -14.47 2.97
CA GLU A 96 2.26 -14.04 3.47
C GLU A 96 2.35 -13.62 4.95
N ALA A 97 3.04 -14.37 5.80
CA ALA A 97 3.22 -14.01 7.22
C ALA A 97 3.97 -12.68 7.38
N ARG A 98 5.03 -12.43 6.59
CA ARG A 98 5.76 -11.15 6.63
C ARG A 98 4.91 -9.97 6.12
N ALA A 99 4.08 -10.20 5.11
CA ALA A 99 3.12 -9.19 4.66
C ALA A 99 2.09 -8.87 5.76
N ASP A 100 1.57 -9.88 6.45
CA ASP A 100 0.67 -9.70 7.59
C ASP A 100 1.30 -8.86 8.71
N GLU A 101 2.60 -9.07 9.02
CA GLU A 101 3.31 -8.25 10.01
C GLU A 101 3.39 -6.78 9.59
N ILE A 102 3.61 -6.49 8.32
CA ILE A 102 3.62 -5.11 7.79
C ILE A 102 2.21 -4.52 7.83
N ILE A 103 1.19 -5.30 7.48
CA ILE A 103 -0.21 -4.87 7.57
C ILE A 103 -0.59 -4.54 9.02
N ASP A 104 -0.10 -5.30 9.99
CA ASP A 104 -0.31 -5.02 11.42
C ASP A 104 0.32 -3.69 11.87
N ILE A 105 1.46 -3.32 11.29
CA ILE A 105 2.10 -2.02 11.55
C ILE A 105 1.29 -0.89 10.90
N ILE A 106 0.83 -1.07 9.66
CA ILE A 106 0.00 -0.09 8.94
C ILE A 106 -1.31 0.16 9.70
N GLU A 107 -2.00 -0.90 10.16
CA GLU A 107 -3.23 -0.77 10.96
C GLU A 107 -3.00 0.06 12.22
N LYS A 108 -1.88 -0.16 12.92
CA LYS A 108 -1.53 0.61 14.12
C LYS A 108 -1.15 2.06 13.83
N ALA A 109 -0.59 2.35 12.66
CA ALA A 109 -0.23 3.70 12.24
C ALA A 109 -1.46 4.55 11.89
N GLN A 110 -2.58 3.90 11.48
CA GLN A 110 -3.80 4.60 11.10
C GLN A 110 -4.36 5.38 12.28
N GLN A 111 -4.68 6.64 12.03
CA GLN A 111 -5.21 7.53 13.06
C GLN A 111 -6.67 7.20 13.41
N PRO A 112 -7.17 7.61 14.60
CA PRO A 112 -8.54 7.32 15.04
C PRO A 112 -9.63 7.82 14.10
N ASP A 113 -9.35 8.87 13.32
CA ASP A 113 -10.25 9.45 12.31
C ASP A 113 -10.20 8.73 10.96
N GLY A 114 -9.39 7.67 10.84
CA GLY A 114 -9.19 6.91 9.60
C GLY A 114 -8.05 7.41 8.71
N TYR A 115 -7.45 8.58 9.03
CA TYR A 115 -6.35 9.13 8.26
C TYR A 115 -5.10 8.22 8.28
N LEU A 116 -4.40 8.12 7.13
CA LEU A 116 -3.18 7.34 6.99
C LEU A 116 -2.27 8.00 5.94
N ASP A 117 -1.20 8.60 6.39
CA ASP A 117 -0.04 9.07 5.63
C ASP A 117 1.08 9.36 6.62
N THR A 118 2.19 8.65 6.53
CA THR A 118 3.24 8.69 7.58
C THR A 118 3.97 10.02 7.62
N PHE A 119 4.13 10.72 6.48
CA PHE A 119 4.74 12.03 6.45
C PHE A 119 3.95 13.03 7.30
N PHE A 120 2.65 13.10 7.10
CA PHE A 120 1.80 14.02 7.85
C PHE A 120 1.48 13.55 9.27
N ILE A 121 1.52 12.25 9.55
CA ILE A 121 1.35 11.77 10.93
C ILE A 121 2.58 12.13 11.78
N VAL A 122 3.79 11.96 11.24
CA VAL A 122 5.04 12.07 11.99
C VAL A 122 5.61 13.49 11.94
N LYS A 123 5.57 14.14 10.79
CA LYS A 123 6.36 15.36 10.54
C LYS A 123 5.53 16.63 10.47
N GLU A 124 4.39 16.62 9.79
CA GLU A 124 3.60 17.83 9.49
C GLU A 124 2.09 17.63 9.73
N PRO A 125 1.66 17.21 10.94
CA PRO A 125 0.25 16.84 11.18
C PRO A 125 -0.74 17.98 10.97
N GLU A 126 -0.29 19.24 11.11
CA GLU A 126 -1.11 20.43 10.90
C GLU A 126 -1.31 20.79 9.43
N HIS A 127 -0.57 20.16 8.50
CA HIS A 127 -0.62 20.45 7.07
C HIS A 127 -1.38 19.41 6.23
N ARG A 128 -2.06 18.45 6.88
CA ARG A 128 -2.88 17.43 6.18
C ARG A 128 -3.85 18.09 5.21
N TRP A 129 -3.94 17.53 4.00
CA TRP A 129 -4.86 17.93 2.93
C TRP A 129 -4.67 19.34 2.36
N GLN A 130 -3.63 20.08 2.77
CA GLN A 130 -3.44 21.48 2.34
C GLN A 130 -2.78 21.62 0.96
N ASN A 131 -2.03 20.62 0.50
CA ASN A 131 -1.36 20.66 -0.80
C ASN A 131 -1.49 19.31 -1.52
N LEU A 132 -2.69 19.02 -2.00
CA LEU A 132 -3.00 17.75 -2.69
C LEU A 132 -2.19 17.55 -3.98
N GLN A 133 -1.76 18.66 -4.61
CA GLN A 133 -1.04 18.60 -5.87
C GLN A 133 0.39 18.07 -5.69
N GLU A 134 1.12 18.54 -4.68
CA GLU A 134 2.55 18.27 -4.51
C GLU A 134 2.83 17.21 -3.44
N CYS A 135 1.93 17.07 -2.45
CA CYS A 135 2.18 16.22 -1.28
C CYS A 135 1.63 14.81 -1.39
N HIS A 136 0.92 14.49 -2.48
CA HIS A 136 0.59 13.11 -2.89
C HIS A 136 -0.19 12.27 -1.87
N GLU A 137 -0.92 12.88 -0.91
CA GLU A 137 -1.72 12.14 0.09
C GLU A 137 -2.76 11.23 -0.58
N LEU A 138 -3.52 11.75 -1.57
CA LEU A 138 -4.50 10.94 -2.31
C LEU A 138 -3.84 9.88 -3.20
N TYR A 139 -2.62 10.12 -3.70
CA TYR A 139 -1.84 9.13 -4.44
C TYR A 139 -1.45 7.95 -3.55
N CYS A 140 -0.92 8.22 -2.35
CA CYS A 140 -0.59 7.19 -1.38
C CYS A 140 -1.84 6.41 -0.94
N ALA A 141 -2.97 7.12 -0.74
CA ALA A 141 -4.25 6.50 -0.42
C ALA A 141 -4.74 5.55 -1.52
N GLY A 142 -4.67 5.97 -2.79
CA GLY A 142 -5.07 5.14 -3.94
C GLY A 142 -4.28 3.84 -4.00
N HIS A 143 -2.95 3.90 -3.96
CA HIS A 143 -2.11 2.70 -3.94
C HIS A 143 -2.37 1.80 -2.73
N MET A 144 -2.66 2.36 -1.56
CA MET A 144 -2.99 1.57 -0.39
C MET A 144 -4.35 0.86 -0.56
N MET A 145 -5.33 1.51 -1.22
CA MET A 145 -6.62 0.90 -1.55
C MET A 145 -6.44 -0.25 -2.54
N GLU A 146 -5.64 -0.08 -3.59
CA GLU A 146 -5.32 -1.16 -4.53
C GLU A 146 -4.68 -2.36 -3.82
N ALA A 147 -3.69 -2.09 -2.96
CA ALA A 147 -3.05 -3.14 -2.15
C ALA A 147 -4.05 -3.87 -1.25
N GLY A 148 -4.97 -3.14 -0.59
CA GLY A 148 -6.00 -3.71 0.27
C GLY A 148 -6.94 -4.64 -0.47
N VAL A 149 -7.41 -4.22 -1.64
CA VAL A 149 -8.28 -5.03 -2.51
C VAL A 149 -7.54 -6.25 -3.06
N ALA A 150 -6.33 -6.08 -3.58
CA ALA A 150 -5.53 -7.17 -4.14
C ALA A 150 -5.20 -8.24 -3.09
N TYR A 151 -4.83 -7.81 -1.88
CA TYR A 151 -4.51 -8.71 -0.78
C TYR A 151 -5.73 -9.53 -0.32
N TYR A 152 -6.89 -8.86 -0.17
CA TYR A 152 -8.14 -9.53 0.15
C TYR A 152 -8.58 -10.51 -0.93
N GLN A 153 -8.55 -10.13 -2.20
CA GLN A 153 -8.95 -10.99 -3.32
C GLN A 153 -8.08 -12.25 -3.41
N THR A 154 -6.81 -12.14 -3.05
CA THR A 154 -5.86 -13.26 -3.13
C THR A 154 -5.90 -14.17 -1.93
N THR A 155 -5.89 -13.59 -0.71
CA THR A 155 -5.71 -14.35 0.54
C THR A 155 -7.00 -14.57 1.30
N GLY A 156 -8.03 -13.76 1.07
CA GLY A 156 -9.26 -13.71 1.86
C GLY A 156 -9.12 -12.99 3.20
N LYS A 157 -7.94 -12.44 3.53
CA LYS A 157 -7.70 -11.68 4.77
C LYS A 157 -8.13 -10.22 4.57
N ASP A 158 -8.96 -9.73 5.46
CA ASP A 158 -9.67 -8.46 5.33
C ASP A 158 -9.08 -7.29 6.15
N LYS A 159 -8.00 -7.51 6.89
CA LYS A 159 -7.44 -6.48 7.78
C LYS A 159 -7.03 -5.21 7.01
N LEU A 160 -6.23 -5.36 5.94
CA LEU A 160 -5.82 -4.21 5.14
C LEU A 160 -7.03 -3.58 4.42
N LEU A 161 -7.99 -4.39 3.96
CA LEU A 161 -9.23 -3.89 3.39
C LEU A 161 -9.98 -2.98 4.37
N HIS A 162 -10.13 -3.39 5.64
CA HIS A 162 -10.76 -2.54 6.66
C HIS A 162 -9.98 -1.25 6.95
N VAL A 163 -8.63 -1.28 6.88
CA VAL A 163 -7.81 -0.06 6.98
C VAL A 163 -8.16 0.91 5.86
N VAL A 164 -8.19 0.44 4.62
CA VAL A 164 -8.45 1.31 3.47
C VAL A 164 -9.91 1.74 3.36
N GLU A 165 -10.87 0.94 3.84
CA GLU A 165 -12.27 1.37 3.98
C GLU A 165 -12.39 2.56 4.94
N ARG A 166 -11.74 2.53 6.12
CA ARG A 166 -11.71 3.66 7.04
C ARG A 166 -11.01 4.89 6.45
N LEU A 167 -9.94 4.68 5.67
CA LEU A 167 -9.27 5.77 4.94
C LEU A 167 -10.19 6.38 3.89
N ALA A 168 -10.91 5.56 3.12
CA ALA A 168 -11.88 6.02 2.15
C ALA A 168 -13.02 6.82 2.81
N ASP A 169 -13.57 6.35 3.93
CA ASP A 169 -14.58 7.05 4.70
C ASP A 169 -14.06 8.41 5.20
N HIS A 170 -12.81 8.47 5.66
CA HIS A 170 -12.16 9.73 6.04
C HIS A 170 -12.07 10.68 4.84
N ILE A 171 -11.56 10.23 3.69
CA ILE A 171 -11.46 11.04 2.46
C ILE A 171 -12.84 11.55 2.02
N ILE A 172 -13.86 10.69 2.00
CA ILE A 172 -15.23 11.07 1.68
C ILE A 172 -15.79 12.09 2.69
N SER A 173 -15.35 12.05 3.95
CA SER A 173 -15.74 13.05 4.93
C SER A 173 -15.17 14.44 4.65
N MET A 174 -13.97 14.51 4.05
CA MET A 174 -13.26 15.76 3.73
C MET A 174 -13.66 16.37 2.40
N PHE A 175 -13.77 15.54 1.34
CA PHE A 175 -13.96 15.98 -0.03
C PHE A 175 -15.34 15.58 -0.58
N GLY A 176 -15.87 16.35 -1.53
CA GLY A 176 -17.14 16.06 -2.20
C GLY A 176 -17.94 17.32 -2.50
N GLU A 177 -19.18 17.13 -2.97
CA GLU A 177 -20.11 18.22 -3.21
C GLU A 177 -20.41 18.95 -1.86
N ASP A 178 -20.30 20.26 -1.84
CA ASP A 178 -20.43 21.12 -0.64
C ASP A 178 -19.36 20.92 0.46
N LYS A 179 -18.20 20.32 0.14
CA LYS A 179 -17.07 20.15 1.04
C LYS A 179 -15.81 20.84 0.49
N GLU A 180 -14.64 20.55 1.08
CA GLU A 180 -13.37 21.12 0.61
C GLU A 180 -13.13 20.74 -0.86
N PRO A 181 -12.85 21.72 -1.72
CA PRO A 181 -12.47 21.46 -3.09
C PRO A 181 -11.05 20.90 -3.12
N GLY A 182 -10.81 19.84 -3.88
CA GLY A 182 -9.48 19.28 -4.02
C GLY A 182 -9.30 18.59 -5.36
N ILE A 183 -8.19 18.90 -6.02
CA ILE A 183 -7.76 18.18 -7.23
C ILE A 183 -6.39 17.60 -6.91
N PRO A 184 -6.25 16.26 -6.90
CA PRO A 184 -4.96 15.62 -6.66
C PRO A 184 -3.99 15.91 -7.82
N GLY A 185 -2.69 15.92 -7.53
CA GLY A 185 -1.65 16.03 -8.54
C GLY A 185 -1.51 14.76 -9.39
N HIS A 186 -2.09 13.66 -8.95
CA HIS A 186 -2.10 12.35 -9.61
C HIS A 186 -3.47 11.70 -9.49
N GLN A 187 -3.92 11.01 -10.55
CA GLN A 187 -5.26 10.41 -10.65
C GLN A 187 -5.44 9.08 -9.90
N GLU A 188 -4.45 8.59 -9.18
CA GLU A 188 -4.41 7.24 -8.59
C GLU A 188 -5.62 6.90 -7.68
N VAL A 189 -6.23 7.91 -7.09
CA VAL A 189 -7.38 7.74 -6.19
C VAL A 189 -8.72 7.64 -6.93
N GLU A 190 -8.77 7.86 -8.26
CA GLU A 190 -10.01 7.82 -9.06
C GLU A 190 -10.60 6.37 -9.19
#